data_0bc71328e21500a6bd2c570bcef78d20
#
_entry.id   0bc71328e21500a6bd2c570bcef78d20
#
_cell.length_a   1.000
_cell.length_b   1.000
_cell.length_c   1.000
_cell.angle_alpha   90.00
_cell.angle_beta   90.00
_cell.angle_gamma   90.00
#
_symmetry.space_group_name_H-M   'P 1'
#
loop_
_entity.id
_entity.type
_entity.pdbx_description
1 polymer ?
#
loop_
_entity_poly.entity_id
_entity_poly.type
_entity_poly.pdbx_seq_one_letter_code
_entity_poly.pdbx_strand_id
1 'polypeptide(L)'
;MKVLLLAEGLCDFTEVLYSCGVEIERMTLPEAARRDISDYDAYCVLNPDRVIDARLHAQLEEAARAGKHVFLEASSTYLSTCAQEPVNTTRSRLIYVESDGCEKIPGLVMGDLLDDGSNSRLQTWSSIPDYRPILVYKHHIIAHAHLKASREEILADSQCGLWMSGDCLMVTSFRLHNFRRARFSPQEAWEKLISYIARWITGAEPAFMPAPAVRYGTAEDLSDGAVFEDCRRKAIGRGIRWLENFLVDEGRGGIREGLSHKIDPEGSQTRLNNVRNDCSGEAAGAFGIYAKVFGDPEAKKVSENLDAFTYGTMLVRGGMFDGFMRWSDEAWEVCYQDDVARCVLSGLYKCLFLGDDSRYPEICRALDAMVKLTARDGCRKPRFDMPAMTEESFTEHRAAERSSLSVHHNSYLLAALLLAHKYKENPVYLDIGRRGLETLMEAYPNTELEHSETQEKCRLVFPLAALYDATGEEKHRQMLYRVVDDLEKFRHPFGGYCEWDSEYKAKYSRVSATECSLLTENGDPVADLLYSMNWLPIGFAYAYYATGDERFRELWENVVRFCLKTQVISDEPVTDGSWCRAFDMDLQEAYGCPHDEGWAPYASETGWTVAEILMGMMFMDILPK
;
A
#
# COMPACT_ATOMS: atom_id res chain seq x y z
N MET A 1 6.55 -23.77 37.83
CA MET A 1 6.84 -22.37 37.56
C MET A 1 5.54 -21.60 37.57
N LYS A 2 5.44 -20.55 38.35
CA LYS A 2 4.26 -19.71 38.49
C LYS A 2 4.58 -18.32 37.93
N VAL A 3 3.85 -17.88 36.91
CA VAL A 3 4.06 -16.60 36.22
C VAL A 3 2.96 -15.62 36.61
N LEU A 4 3.34 -14.40 37.00
CA LEU A 4 2.40 -13.28 37.15
C LEU A 4 2.28 -12.53 35.83
N LEU A 5 1.08 -12.54 35.26
CA LEU A 5 0.74 -11.78 34.06
C LEU A 5 -0.03 -10.53 34.46
N LEU A 6 0.57 -9.37 34.24
CA LEU A 6 -0.04 -8.06 34.46
C LEU A 6 -0.61 -7.54 33.13
N ALA A 7 -1.92 -7.69 32.94
CA ALA A 7 -2.61 -7.31 31.71
C ALA A 7 -4.09 -6.97 31.98
N GLU A 8 -4.62 -5.97 31.30
CA GLU A 8 -6.03 -5.57 31.43
C GLU A 8 -6.99 -6.61 30.80
N GLY A 9 -6.57 -7.34 29.77
CA GLY A 9 -7.38 -8.32 29.04
C GLY A 9 -6.59 -9.48 28.46
N LEU A 10 -7.25 -10.27 27.64
CA LEU A 10 -6.64 -11.28 26.79
C LEU A 10 -6.21 -10.62 25.46
N CYS A 11 -5.10 -11.09 24.90
CA CYS A 11 -4.53 -10.59 23.65
C CYS A 11 -3.75 -11.72 22.98
N ASP A 12 -3.24 -11.48 21.75
CA ASP A 12 -2.51 -12.50 20.99
C ASP A 12 -1.34 -13.08 21.81
N PHE A 13 -0.56 -12.23 22.48
CA PHE A 13 0.59 -12.72 23.27
C PHE A 13 0.18 -13.50 24.52
N THR A 14 -0.96 -13.17 25.15
CA THR A 14 -1.46 -13.96 26.29
C THR A 14 -1.85 -15.38 25.88
N GLU A 15 -2.39 -15.58 24.66
CA GLU A 15 -2.70 -16.92 24.14
C GLU A 15 -1.43 -17.75 23.96
N VAL A 16 -0.36 -17.12 23.47
CA VAL A 16 0.96 -17.77 23.37
C VAL A 16 1.47 -18.19 24.74
N LEU A 17 1.44 -17.27 25.73
CA LEU A 17 1.90 -17.58 27.09
C LEU A 17 1.11 -18.70 27.74
N TYR A 18 -0.22 -18.71 27.62
CA TYR A 18 -1.05 -19.81 28.17
C TYR A 18 -0.73 -21.15 27.52
N SER A 19 -0.33 -21.15 26.25
CA SER A 19 0.05 -22.37 25.54
C SER A 19 1.37 -23.00 26.01
N CYS A 20 2.18 -22.28 26.79
CA CYS A 20 3.41 -22.81 27.39
C CYS A 20 3.16 -23.81 28.51
N GLY A 21 1.90 -24.00 28.95
CA GLY A 21 1.54 -25.02 29.92
C GLY A 21 2.05 -24.79 31.35
N VAL A 22 2.45 -23.54 31.67
CA VAL A 22 2.86 -23.13 33.03
C VAL A 22 1.68 -22.53 33.80
N GLU A 23 1.78 -22.46 35.13
CA GLU A 23 0.78 -21.79 35.96
C GLU A 23 0.86 -20.28 35.75
N ILE A 24 -0.22 -19.66 35.24
CA ILE A 24 -0.30 -18.20 35.02
C ILE A 24 -1.44 -17.62 35.85
N GLU A 25 -1.10 -16.69 36.73
CA GLU A 25 -2.08 -15.86 37.42
C GLU A 25 -2.11 -14.48 36.77
N ARG A 26 -3.30 -14.01 36.35
CA ARG A 26 -3.48 -12.69 35.74
C ARG A 26 -4.04 -11.70 36.76
N MET A 27 -3.45 -10.52 36.79
CA MET A 27 -3.92 -9.36 37.55
C MET A 27 -3.83 -8.10 36.70
N THR A 28 -4.61 -7.08 37.06
CA THR A 28 -4.40 -5.73 36.54
C THR A 28 -3.26 -5.04 37.30
N LEU A 29 -2.65 -4.00 36.72
CA LEU A 29 -1.61 -3.20 37.40
C LEU A 29 -2.06 -2.63 38.73
N PRO A 30 -3.29 -2.04 38.88
CA PRO A 30 -3.77 -1.53 40.15
C PRO A 30 -3.98 -2.62 41.22
N GLU A 31 -4.35 -3.84 40.84
CA GLU A 31 -4.47 -4.96 41.78
C GLU A 31 -3.10 -5.39 42.29
N ALA A 32 -2.13 -5.57 41.38
CA ALA A 32 -0.77 -5.96 41.73
C ALA A 32 -0.07 -4.91 42.61
N ALA A 33 -0.28 -3.61 42.34
CA ALA A 33 0.28 -2.53 43.17
C ALA A 33 -0.15 -2.56 44.64
N ARG A 34 -1.29 -3.21 44.96
CA ARG A 34 -1.83 -3.32 46.30
C ARG A 34 -1.45 -4.60 47.04
N ARG A 35 -0.82 -5.55 46.33
CA ARG A 35 -0.46 -6.88 46.86
C ARG A 35 1.06 -7.02 46.99
N ASP A 36 1.46 -8.01 47.76
CA ASP A 36 2.80 -8.57 47.69
C ASP A 36 2.81 -9.57 46.53
N ILE A 37 3.74 -9.38 45.61
CA ILE A 37 3.88 -10.24 44.41
C ILE A 37 5.17 -11.06 44.43
N SER A 38 5.80 -11.22 45.60
CA SER A 38 7.08 -11.93 45.72
C SER A 38 7.02 -13.44 45.47
N ASP A 39 5.83 -14.06 45.49
CA ASP A 39 5.64 -15.51 45.38
C ASP A 39 5.68 -16.08 43.93
N TYR A 40 5.86 -15.22 42.93
CA TYR A 40 5.94 -15.67 41.52
C TYR A 40 7.39 -15.89 41.09
N ASP A 41 7.55 -16.81 40.12
CA ASP A 41 8.85 -17.16 39.57
C ASP A 41 9.26 -16.25 38.41
N ALA A 42 8.28 -15.70 37.68
CA ALA A 42 8.49 -14.74 36.60
C ALA A 42 7.31 -13.76 36.45
N TYR A 43 7.56 -12.67 35.75
CA TYR A 43 6.61 -11.54 35.58
C TYR A 43 6.55 -11.12 34.12
N CYS A 44 5.33 -10.88 33.64
CA CYS A 44 5.07 -10.36 32.30
C CYS A 44 4.13 -9.16 32.40
N VAL A 45 4.55 -7.98 31.96
CA VAL A 45 3.76 -6.74 32.01
C VAL A 45 3.36 -6.34 30.58
N LEU A 46 2.05 -6.39 30.30
CA LEU A 46 1.44 -6.06 29.03
C LEU A 46 0.44 -4.90 29.19
N ASN A 47 0.92 -3.75 29.65
CA ASN A 47 0.08 -2.56 29.80
C ASN A 47 0.89 -1.28 29.55
N PRO A 48 1.15 -0.96 28.28
CA PRO A 48 2.11 0.05 27.88
C PRO A 48 1.68 1.50 28.15
N ASP A 49 0.38 1.76 28.35
CA ASP A 49 -0.14 3.14 28.44
C ASP A 49 -0.21 3.69 29.86
N ARG A 50 0.07 2.86 30.85
CA ARG A 50 -0.05 3.28 32.26
C ARG A 50 1.30 3.40 32.93
N VAL A 51 1.44 4.46 33.70
CA VAL A 51 2.56 4.60 34.65
C VAL A 51 2.48 3.46 35.65
N ILE A 52 3.55 2.69 35.79
CA ILE A 52 3.64 1.64 36.80
C ILE A 52 3.75 2.33 38.16
N ASP A 53 2.88 1.96 39.12
CA ASP A 53 2.92 2.45 40.48
C ASP A 53 4.30 2.22 41.11
N ALA A 54 4.79 3.18 41.90
CA ALA A 54 6.14 3.14 42.45
C ALA A 54 6.40 1.91 43.34
N ARG A 55 5.38 1.41 44.07
CA ARG A 55 5.51 0.19 44.87
C ARG A 55 5.63 -1.04 43.96
N LEU A 56 4.78 -1.15 42.92
CA LEU A 56 4.86 -2.23 41.96
C LEU A 56 6.20 -2.22 41.20
N HIS A 57 6.66 -1.04 40.82
CA HIS A 57 7.97 -0.84 40.21
C HIS A 57 9.10 -1.40 41.10
N ALA A 58 9.11 -1.03 42.40
CA ALA A 58 10.11 -1.52 43.35
C ALA A 58 10.07 -3.05 43.50
N GLN A 59 8.88 -3.65 43.56
CA GLN A 59 8.73 -5.11 43.64
C GLN A 59 9.26 -5.82 42.37
N LEU A 60 9.00 -5.28 41.18
CA LEU A 60 9.52 -5.84 39.92
C LEU A 60 11.05 -5.72 39.79
N GLU A 61 11.62 -4.60 40.25
CA GLU A 61 13.07 -4.46 40.33
C GLU A 61 13.72 -5.41 41.34
N GLU A 62 13.09 -5.61 42.48
CA GLU A 62 13.56 -6.57 43.50
C GLU A 62 13.51 -8.00 42.94
N ALA A 63 12.43 -8.36 42.23
CA ALA A 63 12.29 -9.64 41.57
C ALA A 63 13.43 -9.87 40.55
N ALA A 64 13.72 -8.88 39.70
CA ALA A 64 14.83 -8.98 38.74
C ALA A 64 16.19 -9.12 39.42
N ARG A 65 16.44 -8.35 40.53
CA ARG A 65 17.66 -8.49 41.34
C ARG A 65 17.78 -9.84 42.02
N ALA A 66 16.64 -10.47 42.34
CA ALA A 66 16.58 -11.82 42.91
C ALA A 66 16.74 -12.95 41.86
N GLY A 67 17.00 -12.62 40.60
CA GLY A 67 17.20 -13.57 39.53
C GLY A 67 15.93 -14.10 38.86
N LYS A 68 14.79 -13.43 39.07
CA LYS A 68 13.51 -13.78 38.43
C LYS A 68 13.32 -13.01 37.12
N HIS A 69 12.80 -13.65 36.12
CA HIS A 69 12.58 -13.01 34.82
C HIS A 69 11.43 -11.99 34.89
N VAL A 70 11.70 -10.78 34.41
CA VAL A 70 10.74 -9.67 34.34
C VAL A 70 10.71 -9.17 32.90
N PHE A 71 9.58 -9.32 32.22
CA PHE A 71 9.33 -8.78 30.89
C PHE A 71 8.43 -7.55 30.97
N LEU A 72 8.83 -6.47 30.27
CA LEU A 72 8.11 -5.20 30.25
C LEU A 72 7.83 -4.79 28.79
N GLU A 73 6.56 -4.76 28.41
CA GLU A 73 6.14 -4.29 27.11
C GLU A 73 6.04 -2.77 27.08
N ALA A 74 6.60 -2.12 26.06
CA ALA A 74 6.53 -0.68 25.76
C ALA A 74 6.63 0.22 27.00
N SER A 75 7.49 -0.15 27.94
CA SER A 75 7.51 0.43 29.28
C SER A 75 8.49 1.59 29.39
N SER A 76 8.19 2.66 28.69
CA SER A 76 8.94 3.90 28.68
C SER A 76 9.00 4.60 30.04
N THR A 77 7.94 4.47 30.80
CA THR A 77 7.82 5.11 32.11
C THR A 77 8.48 4.30 33.23
N TYR A 78 8.94 3.09 32.91
CA TYR A 78 9.62 2.24 33.89
C TYR A 78 11.06 2.67 34.15
N LEU A 79 11.79 3.00 33.08
CA LEU A 79 13.18 3.44 33.19
C LEU A 79 13.21 4.98 33.22
N SER A 80 13.24 5.56 34.41
CA SER A 80 13.32 7.03 34.61
C SER A 80 14.57 7.67 33.95
N THR A 81 15.50 6.85 33.49
CA THR A 81 16.73 7.24 32.78
C THR A 81 16.58 7.26 31.27
N CYS A 82 15.46 6.79 30.71
CA CYS A 82 15.19 6.82 29.27
C CYS A 82 14.24 7.95 28.91
N ALA A 83 14.69 8.87 28.08
CA ALA A 83 13.79 9.82 27.42
C ALA A 83 12.94 9.09 26.40
N GLN A 84 11.63 9.32 26.40
CA GLN A 84 10.71 8.78 25.44
C GLN A 84 10.31 9.86 24.46
N GLU A 85 10.59 9.65 23.18
CA GLU A 85 10.10 10.50 22.12
C GLU A 85 9.20 9.68 21.20
N PRO A 86 7.99 10.15 20.90
CA PRO A 86 7.17 9.53 19.85
C PRO A 86 7.89 9.74 18.52
N VAL A 87 8.13 8.66 17.80
CA VAL A 87 8.76 8.68 16.49
C VAL A 87 7.79 8.14 15.45
N ASN A 88 7.84 8.73 14.27
CA ASN A 88 7.15 8.18 13.12
C ASN A 88 7.83 6.87 12.70
N THR A 89 7.18 5.76 12.97
CA THR A 89 7.73 4.43 12.71
C THR A 89 7.53 3.96 11.27
N THR A 90 6.72 4.67 10.45
CA THR A 90 6.57 4.33 9.04
C THR A 90 7.88 4.37 8.25
N ARG A 91 8.86 5.15 8.72
CA ARG A 91 10.20 5.28 8.14
C ARG A 91 11.28 4.53 8.91
N SER A 92 10.90 3.64 9.79
CA SER A 92 11.83 2.89 10.65
C SER A 92 11.56 1.41 10.54
N ARG A 93 12.61 0.62 10.69
CA ARG A 93 12.52 -0.83 10.87
C ARG A 93 13.27 -1.28 12.09
N LEU A 94 12.77 -2.34 12.69
CA LEU A 94 13.50 -3.12 13.67
C LEU A 94 14.53 -3.98 12.96
N ILE A 95 15.74 -4.02 13.51
CA ILE A 95 16.83 -4.83 12.99
C ILE A 95 17.28 -5.77 14.08
N TYR A 96 17.32 -7.08 13.77
CA TYR A 96 17.86 -8.07 14.70
C TYR A 96 19.37 -7.92 14.82
N VAL A 97 19.84 -7.88 16.07
CA VAL A 97 21.28 -7.82 16.40
C VAL A 97 21.62 -8.90 17.42
N GLU A 98 22.78 -9.52 17.22
CA GLU A 98 23.30 -10.48 18.19
C GLU A 98 24.08 -9.71 19.27
N SER A 99 23.80 -9.99 20.54
CA SER A 99 24.48 -9.39 21.70
C SER A 99 25.09 -10.46 22.60
N ASP A 100 26.29 -10.18 23.09
CA ASP A 100 26.98 -11.06 24.05
C ASP A 100 26.11 -11.26 25.30
N GLY A 101 26.02 -12.50 25.75
CA GLY A 101 25.19 -12.86 26.90
C GLY A 101 23.70 -12.98 26.61
N CYS A 102 23.23 -12.72 25.38
CA CYS A 102 21.88 -13.05 24.93
C CYS A 102 21.88 -14.35 24.13
N GLU A 103 20.88 -15.19 24.32
CA GLU A 103 20.69 -16.37 23.49
C GLU A 103 20.31 -15.93 22.09
N LYS A 104 20.89 -16.58 21.06
CA LYS A 104 20.50 -16.33 19.66
C LYS A 104 19.09 -16.85 19.40
N ILE A 105 18.32 -16.07 18.65
CA ILE A 105 16.98 -16.49 18.25
C ILE A 105 17.08 -17.46 17.08
N PRO A 106 16.63 -18.72 17.22
CA PRO A 106 16.72 -19.69 16.15
C PRO A 106 16.02 -19.23 14.88
N GLY A 107 16.73 -19.27 13.76
CA GLY A 107 16.19 -18.89 12.45
C GLY A 107 16.17 -17.39 12.16
N LEU A 108 16.67 -16.53 13.05
CA LEU A 108 17.03 -15.15 12.72
C LEU A 108 18.54 -15.01 12.55
N VAL A 109 18.93 -14.14 11.66
CA VAL A 109 20.33 -13.77 11.44
C VAL A 109 20.52 -12.27 11.66
N MET A 110 21.71 -11.87 12.11
CA MET A 110 22.02 -10.45 12.33
C MET A 110 21.78 -9.63 11.05
N GLY A 111 21.02 -8.55 11.18
CA GLY A 111 20.60 -7.71 10.06
C GLY A 111 19.18 -7.96 9.57
N ASP A 112 18.51 -9.02 10.00
CA ASP A 112 17.11 -9.28 9.64
C ASP A 112 16.22 -8.10 10.01
N LEU A 113 15.35 -7.73 9.08
CA LEU A 113 14.46 -6.58 9.18
C LEU A 113 13.05 -7.03 9.56
N LEU A 114 12.49 -6.37 10.58
CA LEU A 114 11.14 -6.60 11.06
C LEU A 114 10.35 -5.29 11.05
N ASP A 115 9.05 -5.38 10.75
CA ASP A 115 8.12 -4.27 10.77
C ASP A 115 7.02 -4.50 11.82
N ASP A 116 6.75 -3.51 12.63
CA ASP A 116 5.73 -3.51 13.69
C ASP A 116 4.48 -2.69 13.34
N GLY A 117 4.25 -2.43 12.06
CA GLY A 117 3.07 -1.75 11.57
C GLY A 117 2.95 -0.28 12.00
N SER A 118 4.04 0.36 12.37
CA SER A 118 4.07 1.79 12.76
C SER A 118 3.38 2.12 14.08
N ASN A 119 3.22 1.16 14.98
CA ASN A 119 2.55 1.40 16.26
C ASN A 119 3.49 1.67 17.44
N SER A 120 4.78 1.83 17.18
CA SER A 120 5.83 1.92 18.19
C SER A 120 6.07 3.31 18.71
N ARG A 121 6.70 3.36 19.89
CA ARG A 121 7.38 4.55 20.41
C ARG A 121 8.83 4.21 20.62
N LEU A 122 9.72 4.97 20.02
CA LEU A 122 11.17 4.78 20.21
C LEU A 122 11.61 5.42 21.51
N GLN A 123 12.52 4.74 22.20
CA GLN A 123 13.22 5.29 23.35
C GLN A 123 14.62 5.69 22.95
N THR A 124 14.97 6.95 23.20
CA THR A 124 16.37 7.36 23.18
C THR A 124 17.02 6.96 24.50
N TRP A 125 17.99 6.10 24.45
CA TRP A 125 18.69 5.63 25.65
C TRP A 125 19.92 6.48 25.93
N SER A 126 19.97 7.04 27.14
CA SER A 126 21.15 7.78 27.60
C SER A 126 22.05 6.94 28.53
N SER A 127 21.48 6.05 29.31
CA SER A 127 22.24 5.15 30.19
C SER A 127 21.36 4.01 30.72
N ILE A 128 21.21 2.94 29.95
CA ILE A 128 20.59 1.71 30.46
C ILE A 128 21.69 0.83 31.04
N PRO A 129 21.65 0.47 32.34
CA PRO A 129 22.65 -0.40 32.93
C PRO A 129 22.70 -1.77 32.21
N ASP A 130 23.90 -2.23 31.90
CA ASP A 130 24.12 -3.51 31.22
C ASP A 130 23.19 -3.73 30.01
N TYR A 131 23.16 -2.71 29.13
CA TYR A 131 22.32 -2.70 27.93
C TYR A 131 22.81 -3.70 26.88
N ARG A 132 21.96 -4.66 26.54
CA ARG A 132 22.22 -5.68 25.52
C ARG A 132 21.07 -5.69 24.52
N PRO A 133 21.20 -5.02 23.36
CA PRO A 133 20.16 -4.97 22.34
C PRO A 133 19.94 -6.32 21.67
N ILE A 134 18.69 -6.65 21.39
CA ILE A 134 18.25 -7.80 20.59
C ILE A 134 17.61 -7.28 19.30
N LEU A 135 16.78 -6.23 19.40
CA LEU A 135 16.28 -5.47 18.25
C LEU A 135 16.59 -3.99 18.46
N VAL A 136 16.96 -3.32 17.37
CA VAL A 136 17.13 -1.86 17.36
C VAL A 136 16.33 -1.25 16.22
N TYR A 137 15.78 -0.04 16.43
CA TYR A 137 15.20 0.73 15.35
C TYR A 137 16.26 1.50 14.59
N LYS A 138 16.12 1.51 13.28
CA LYS A 138 16.90 2.38 12.41
C LYS A 138 16.00 3.02 11.36
N HIS A 139 16.18 4.35 11.16
CA HIS A 139 15.45 5.11 10.16
C HIS A 139 16.05 4.92 8.77
N HIS A 140 15.21 5.09 7.75
CA HIS A 140 15.63 5.19 6.36
C HIS A 140 16.39 3.98 5.82
N ILE A 141 15.96 2.79 6.24
CA ILE A 141 16.50 1.54 5.70
C ILE A 141 15.92 1.30 4.31
N ILE A 142 16.81 1.07 3.34
CA ILE A 142 16.45 0.78 1.94
C ILE A 142 16.53 -0.73 1.65
N ALA A 143 17.07 -1.54 2.55
CA ALA A 143 17.14 -2.99 2.38
C ALA A 143 15.76 -3.64 2.59
N HIS A 144 15.49 -4.72 1.84
CA HIS A 144 14.23 -5.47 1.90
C HIS A 144 14.19 -6.46 3.07
N ALA A 145 14.99 -7.51 3.06
CA ALA A 145 14.89 -8.61 4.02
C ALA A 145 16.03 -8.65 5.05
N HIS A 146 17.19 -8.16 4.70
CA HIS A 146 18.39 -8.32 5.48
C HIS A 146 19.38 -7.17 5.25
N LEU A 147 19.71 -6.45 6.29
CA LEU A 147 20.69 -5.39 6.22
C LEU A 147 22.12 -5.97 6.25
N LYS A 148 22.84 -5.88 5.16
CA LYS A 148 24.25 -6.28 5.04
C LYS A 148 25.15 -5.19 5.63
N ALA A 149 25.24 -5.13 6.96
CA ALA A 149 26.08 -4.17 7.68
C ALA A 149 26.72 -4.86 8.89
N SER A 150 27.84 -4.33 9.35
CA SER A 150 28.45 -4.79 10.60
C SER A 150 27.57 -4.45 11.81
N ARG A 151 27.78 -5.11 12.94
CA ARG A 151 27.06 -4.82 14.18
C ARG A 151 27.24 -3.35 14.59
N GLU A 152 28.45 -2.83 14.46
CA GLU A 152 28.80 -1.45 14.79
C GLU A 152 28.05 -0.46 13.90
N GLU A 153 27.92 -0.72 12.61
CA GLU A 153 27.18 0.11 11.67
C GLU A 153 25.67 0.06 11.94
N ILE A 154 25.13 -1.11 12.34
CA ILE A 154 23.71 -1.24 12.72
C ILE A 154 23.44 -0.43 13.98
N LEU A 155 24.30 -0.54 15.00
CA LEU A 155 24.10 0.15 16.28
C LEU A 155 24.36 1.66 16.20
N ALA A 156 25.13 2.13 15.23
CA ALA A 156 25.34 3.56 15.02
C ALA A 156 24.00 4.23 14.66
N ASP A 157 23.65 5.30 15.38
CA ASP A 157 22.43 6.08 15.20
C ASP A 157 21.13 5.25 15.30
N SER A 158 21.19 4.10 15.99
CA SER A 158 20.01 3.27 16.27
C SER A 158 19.32 3.68 17.58
N GLN A 159 18.08 3.22 17.74
CA GLN A 159 17.31 3.40 18.98
C GLN A 159 16.83 2.06 19.52
N CYS A 160 16.50 1.99 20.80
CA CYS A 160 16.08 0.75 21.45
C CYS A 160 14.81 0.17 20.81
N GLY A 161 14.84 -1.11 20.48
CA GLY A 161 13.67 -1.90 20.10
C GLY A 161 13.31 -2.92 21.19
N LEU A 162 14.03 -4.02 21.26
CA LEU A 162 13.97 -5.04 22.30
C LEU A 162 15.38 -5.18 22.90
N TRP A 163 15.48 -5.20 24.23
CA TRP A 163 16.78 -5.32 24.89
C TRP A 163 16.69 -6.04 26.24
N MET A 164 17.85 -6.51 26.70
CA MET A 164 18.07 -6.96 28.07
C MET A 164 18.78 -5.86 28.86
N SER A 165 18.43 -5.75 30.14
CA SER A 165 19.21 -5.02 31.15
C SER A 165 19.55 -6.01 32.26
N GLY A 166 20.83 -6.41 32.32
CA GLY A 166 21.21 -7.58 33.08
C GLY A 166 20.60 -8.88 32.54
N ASP A 167 20.62 -9.94 33.34
CA ASP A 167 20.17 -11.28 32.90
C ASP A 167 18.65 -11.50 33.04
N CYS A 168 17.98 -10.68 33.82
CA CYS A 168 16.61 -10.96 34.27
C CYS A 168 15.57 -9.91 33.88
N LEU A 169 15.96 -8.81 33.24
CA LEU A 169 15.04 -7.78 32.78
C LEU A 169 15.07 -7.70 31.24
N MET A 170 13.94 -7.97 30.60
CA MET A 170 13.73 -7.80 29.16
C MET A 170 12.67 -6.74 28.90
N VAL A 171 12.95 -5.80 27.99
CA VAL A 171 12.08 -4.65 27.73
C VAL A 171 11.91 -4.43 26.23
N THR A 172 10.67 -4.13 25.79
CA THR A 172 10.41 -3.59 24.45
C THR A 172 10.09 -2.10 24.49
N SER A 173 10.40 -1.38 23.43
CA SER A 173 9.92 -0.01 23.21
C SER A 173 8.67 0.04 22.34
N PHE A 174 8.17 -1.09 21.92
CA PHE A 174 6.97 -1.27 21.10
C PHE A 174 5.98 -2.22 21.79
N ARG A 175 4.75 -2.22 21.30
CA ARG A 175 3.68 -3.07 21.81
C ARG A 175 3.63 -4.35 20.99
N LEU A 176 3.75 -5.49 21.65
CA LEU A 176 3.68 -6.80 21.01
C LEU A 176 2.46 -7.63 21.41
N HIS A 177 1.66 -7.16 22.39
CA HIS A 177 0.53 -7.93 22.92
C HIS A 177 -0.46 -8.39 21.85
N ASN A 178 -0.73 -7.57 20.81
CA ASN A 178 -1.59 -7.89 19.67
C ASN A 178 -0.80 -7.99 18.35
N PHE A 179 0.36 -8.62 18.34
CA PHE A 179 1.28 -8.66 17.19
C PHE A 179 0.65 -9.22 15.91
N ARG A 180 -0.32 -10.13 16.01
CA ARG A 180 -1.08 -10.66 14.86
C ARG A 180 -2.09 -9.67 14.34
N ARG A 181 -2.87 -9.05 15.23
CA ARG A 181 -3.86 -8.03 14.87
C ARG A 181 -3.19 -6.79 14.31
N ALA A 182 -2.07 -6.37 14.88
CA ALA A 182 -1.25 -5.26 14.38
C ALA A 182 -0.42 -5.61 13.13
N ARG A 183 -0.54 -6.82 12.60
CA ARG A 183 0.05 -7.28 11.33
C ARG A 183 1.56 -7.14 11.27
N PHE A 184 2.25 -7.55 12.32
CA PHE A 184 3.70 -7.55 12.34
C PHE A 184 4.27 -8.47 11.26
N SER A 185 5.23 -7.98 10.48
CA SER A 185 5.83 -8.65 9.32
C SER A 185 7.37 -8.65 9.38
N PRO A 186 8.07 -9.64 8.82
CA PRO A 186 7.56 -10.90 8.28
C PRO A 186 6.97 -11.80 9.38
N GLN A 187 5.88 -12.47 9.07
CA GLN A 187 5.15 -13.28 10.07
C GLN A 187 6.03 -14.37 10.69
N GLU A 188 6.81 -15.09 9.87
CA GLU A 188 7.69 -16.15 10.35
C GLU A 188 8.78 -15.62 11.31
N ALA A 189 9.38 -14.47 11.00
CA ALA A 189 10.39 -13.84 11.86
C ALA A 189 9.79 -13.44 13.22
N TRP A 190 8.60 -12.87 13.20
CA TRP A 190 7.90 -12.51 14.44
C TRP A 190 7.47 -13.73 15.25
N GLU A 191 7.04 -14.84 14.63
CA GLU A 191 6.74 -16.09 15.34
C GLU A 191 7.95 -16.61 16.12
N LYS A 192 9.13 -16.60 15.50
CA LYS A 192 10.39 -17.00 16.14
C LYS A 192 10.74 -16.10 17.32
N LEU A 193 10.59 -14.79 17.14
CA LEU A 193 10.85 -13.79 18.18
C LEU A 193 9.86 -13.93 19.34
N ILE A 194 8.57 -14.08 19.06
CA ILE A 194 7.52 -14.25 20.07
C ILE A 194 7.72 -15.56 20.86
N SER A 195 8.07 -16.65 20.17
CA SER A 195 8.40 -17.92 20.82
C SER A 195 9.60 -17.77 21.74
N TYR A 196 10.65 -17.08 21.29
CA TYR A 196 11.81 -16.78 22.11
C TYR A 196 11.44 -16.01 23.38
N ILE A 197 10.64 -14.93 23.26
CA ILE A 197 10.22 -14.11 24.41
C ILE A 197 9.36 -14.95 25.39
N ALA A 198 8.39 -15.71 24.86
CA ALA A 198 7.52 -16.55 25.67
C ALA A 198 8.33 -17.62 26.44
N ARG A 199 9.26 -18.30 25.78
CA ARG A 199 10.18 -19.27 26.39
C ARG A 199 11.09 -18.61 27.42
N TRP A 200 11.61 -17.42 27.16
CA TRP A 200 12.43 -16.68 28.11
C TRP A 200 11.65 -16.35 29.40
N ILE A 201 10.36 -15.96 29.28
CA ILE A 201 9.49 -15.67 30.44
C ILE A 201 9.14 -16.96 31.19
N THR A 202 8.76 -18.02 30.47
CA THR A 202 8.08 -19.19 31.05
C THR A 202 8.99 -20.40 31.25
N GLY A 203 10.17 -20.43 30.66
CA GLY A 203 11.06 -21.58 30.62
C GLY A 203 10.55 -22.73 29.73
N ALA A 204 9.46 -22.56 28.98
CA ALA A 204 8.84 -23.58 28.13
C ALA A 204 8.50 -23.03 26.74
N GLU A 205 8.63 -23.88 25.70
CA GLU A 205 8.22 -23.51 24.35
C GLU A 205 6.68 -23.41 24.25
N PRO A 206 6.16 -22.40 23.53
CA PRO A 206 4.73 -22.30 23.29
C PRO A 206 4.26 -23.45 22.38
N ALA A 207 3.14 -24.05 22.72
CA ALA A 207 2.51 -25.11 21.92
C ALA A 207 1.54 -24.56 20.83
N PHE A 208 1.27 -23.26 20.85
CA PHE A 208 0.32 -22.60 19.97
C PHE A 208 0.78 -21.20 19.60
N MET A 209 0.50 -20.80 18.36
CA MET A 209 0.67 -19.45 17.86
C MET A 209 -0.67 -18.98 17.27
N PRO A 210 -1.19 -17.80 17.63
CA PRO A 210 -2.44 -17.28 17.06
C PRO A 210 -2.36 -17.18 15.53
N ALA A 211 -3.48 -17.44 14.86
CA ALA A 211 -3.56 -17.27 13.41
C ALA A 211 -3.41 -15.79 13.04
N PRO A 212 -2.82 -15.48 11.87
CA PRO A 212 -2.77 -14.11 11.37
C PRO A 212 -4.18 -13.50 11.24
N ALA A 213 -4.36 -12.26 11.66
CA ALA A 213 -5.60 -11.50 11.47
C ALA A 213 -5.90 -11.21 10.00
N VAL A 214 -4.85 -11.18 9.18
CA VAL A 214 -4.91 -11.00 7.74
C VAL A 214 -4.18 -12.14 7.05
N ARG A 215 -4.81 -12.71 6.04
CA ARG A 215 -4.22 -13.66 5.09
C ARG A 215 -4.27 -13.06 3.70
N TYR A 216 -3.54 -13.63 2.78
CA TYR A 216 -3.49 -13.13 1.40
C TYR A 216 -3.91 -14.22 0.42
N GLY A 217 -4.79 -13.82 -0.50
CA GLY A 217 -5.18 -14.60 -1.65
C GLY A 217 -5.91 -15.91 -1.36
N THR A 218 -6.05 -16.67 -2.41
CA THR A 218 -6.68 -18.00 -2.39
C THR A 218 -5.61 -19.10 -2.33
N ALA A 219 -5.92 -20.18 -1.60
CA ALA A 219 -5.12 -21.41 -1.59
C ALA A 219 -5.50 -22.37 -2.74
N GLU A 220 -6.50 -22.03 -3.55
CA GLU A 220 -6.98 -22.88 -4.65
C GLU A 220 -5.96 -22.98 -5.79
N ASP A 221 -6.00 -24.09 -6.52
CA ASP A 221 -5.19 -24.28 -7.71
C ASP A 221 -5.76 -23.47 -8.90
N LEU A 222 -5.21 -22.30 -9.12
CA LEU A 222 -5.61 -21.40 -10.20
C LEU A 222 -5.18 -21.86 -11.60
N SER A 223 -4.54 -23.03 -11.75
CA SER A 223 -4.23 -23.61 -13.08
C SER A 223 -5.47 -24.19 -13.76
N ASP A 224 -6.48 -24.62 -12.98
CA ASP A 224 -7.79 -25.02 -13.49
C ASP A 224 -8.61 -23.76 -13.87
N GLY A 225 -9.05 -23.69 -15.12
CA GLY A 225 -9.79 -22.54 -15.64
C GLY A 225 -11.14 -22.30 -14.94
N ALA A 226 -11.84 -23.36 -14.49
CA ALA A 226 -13.11 -23.23 -13.79
C ALA A 226 -12.88 -22.71 -12.35
N VAL A 227 -11.83 -23.18 -11.67
CA VAL A 227 -11.42 -22.69 -10.35
C VAL A 227 -10.95 -21.24 -10.44
N PHE A 228 -10.14 -20.90 -11.45
CA PHE A 228 -9.70 -19.54 -11.70
C PHE A 228 -10.90 -18.58 -11.85
N GLU A 229 -11.88 -18.94 -12.66
CA GLU A 229 -13.06 -18.10 -12.90
C GLU A 229 -13.92 -17.93 -11.65
N ASP A 230 -14.13 -19.01 -10.88
CA ASP A 230 -14.87 -18.94 -9.60
C ASP A 230 -14.14 -18.05 -8.58
N CYS A 231 -12.83 -18.21 -8.42
CA CYS A 231 -12.01 -17.38 -7.56
C CYS A 231 -12.03 -15.90 -8.00
N ARG A 232 -11.94 -15.64 -9.31
CA ARG A 232 -12.02 -14.29 -9.87
C ARG A 232 -13.35 -13.62 -9.51
N ARG A 233 -14.48 -14.30 -9.71
CA ARG A 233 -15.80 -13.78 -9.38
C ARG A 233 -15.97 -13.52 -7.88
N LYS A 234 -15.48 -14.40 -7.03
CA LYS A 234 -15.49 -14.23 -5.56
C LYS A 234 -14.63 -13.03 -5.12
N ALA A 235 -13.44 -12.90 -5.69
CA ALA A 235 -12.53 -11.79 -5.39
C ALA A 235 -13.11 -10.44 -5.82
N ILE A 236 -13.72 -10.36 -7.01
CA ILE A 236 -14.42 -9.17 -7.47
C ILE A 236 -15.53 -8.77 -6.49
N GLY A 237 -16.41 -9.72 -6.13
CA GLY A 237 -17.50 -9.44 -5.18
C GLY A 237 -17.00 -9.00 -3.80
N ARG A 238 -15.84 -9.52 -3.34
CA ARG A 238 -15.22 -9.10 -2.09
C ARG A 238 -14.66 -7.67 -2.19
N GLY A 239 -13.98 -7.33 -3.28
CA GLY A 239 -13.45 -5.99 -3.51
C GLY A 239 -14.54 -4.92 -3.65
N ILE A 240 -15.68 -5.24 -4.31
CA ILE A 240 -16.82 -4.33 -4.40
C ILE A 240 -17.39 -4.04 -2.99
N ARG A 241 -17.58 -5.07 -2.15
CA ARG A 241 -18.01 -4.86 -0.74
C ARG A 241 -17.01 -4.05 0.06
N TRP A 242 -15.71 -4.18 -0.22
CA TRP A 242 -14.71 -3.34 0.42
C TRP A 242 -14.89 -1.86 0.04
N LEU A 243 -15.10 -1.54 -1.25
CA LEU A 243 -15.36 -0.17 -1.72
C LEU A 243 -16.60 0.44 -1.05
N GLU A 244 -17.65 -0.35 -0.82
CA GLU A 244 -18.89 0.12 -0.16
C GLU A 244 -18.62 0.72 1.23
N ASN A 245 -17.59 0.25 1.97
CA ASN A 245 -17.24 0.79 3.29
C ASN A 245 -16.74 2.24 3.25
N PHE A 246 -16.35 2.73 2.09
CA PHE A 246 -15.75 4.05 1.91
C PHE A 246 -16.66 5.04 1.19
N LEU A 247 -17.83 4.61 0.72
CA LEU A 247 -18.81 5.48 0.08
C LEU A 247 -19.31 6.56 1.05
N VAL A 248 -19.42 7.79 0.56
CA VAL A 248 -20.06 8.89 1.29
C VAL A 248 -21.47 9.06 0.75
N ASP A 249 -22.48 8.87 1.62
CA ASP A 249 -23.90 9.00 1.27
C ASP A 249 -24.27 8.19 -0.01
N GLU A 250 -24.01 6.88 0.01
CA GLU A 250 -24.24 5.97 -1.13
C GLU A 250 -23.57 6.43 -2.45
N GLY A 251 -22.42 7.12 -2.35
CA GLY A 251 -21.67 7.68 -3.48
C GLY A 251 -22.09 9.09 -3.90
N ARG A 252 -23.16 9.69 -3.35
CA ARG A 252 -23.55 11.08 -3.66
C ARG A 252 -22.53 12.11 -3.20
N GLY A 253 -21.77 11.80 -2.15
CA GLY A 253 -20.63 12.60 -1.64
C GLY A 253 -19.28 12.09 -2.11
N GLY A 254 -19.22 11.22 -3.11
CA GLY A 254 -17.99 10.58 -3.58
C GLY A 254 -17.58 9.37 -2.75
N ILE A 255 -16.30 8.99 -2.82
CA ILE A 255 -15.69 7.91 -2.05
C ILE A 255 -14.45 8.41 -1.32
N ARG A 256 -14.23 7.93 -0.08
CA ARG A 256 -13.02 8.25 0.69
C ARG A 256 -11.81 7.53 0.10
N GLU A 257 -10.62 8.08 0.33
CA GLU A 257 -9.38 7.62 -0.27
C GLU A 257 -8.99 6.17 0.12
N GLY A 258 -9.27 5.74 1.35
CA GLY A 258 -9.04 4.35 1.74
C GLY A 258 -8.43 4.16 3.12
N LEU A 259 -7.40 3.30 3.19
CA LEU A 259 -6.67 2.96 4.40
C LEU A 259 -5.20 3.40 4.29
N SER A 260 -4.70 4.11 5.30
CA SER A 260 -3.28 4.42 5.39
C SER A 260 -2.47 3.21 5.86
N HIS A 261 -1.15 3.32 5.85
CA HIS A 261 -0.26 2.31 6.43
C HIS A 261 -0.40 2.14 7.95
N LYS A 262 -0.86 3.15 8.67
CA LYS A 262 -0.86 3.17 10.14
C LYS A 262 -1.88 2.18 10.71
N ILE A 263 -1.38 1.24 11.51
CA ILE A 263 -2.17 0.25 12.25
C ILE A 263 -1.90 0.49 13.74
N ASP A 264 -2.95 0.64 14.55
CA ASP A 264 -2.80 0.82 15.98
C ASP A 264 -2.51 -0.51 16.69
N PRO A 265 -2.09 -0.48 17.97
CA PRO A 265 -1.79 -1.70 18.70
C PRO A 265 -2.96 -2.67 18.86
N GLU A 266 -4.18 -2.20 18.68
CA GLU A 266 -5.41 -3.02 18.72
C GLU A 266 -5.75 -3.65 17.37
N GLY A 267 -4.97 -3.32 16.32
CA GLY A 267 -5.12 -3.83 14.97
C GLY A 267 -6.01 -2.99 14.06
N SER A 268 -6.51 -1.84 14.55
CA SER A 268 -7.32 -0.94 13.72
C SER A 268 -6.44 -0.14 12.77
N GLN A 269 -6.78 -0.15 11.50
CA GLN A 269 -6.06 0.61 10.48
C GLN A 269 -6.68 2.00 10.29
N THR A 270 -5.83 3.03 10.22
CA THR A 270 -6.28 4.41 10.05
C THR A 270 -6.96 4.61 8.70
N ARG A 271 -8.19 5.14 8.70
CA ARG A 271 -8.91 5.52 7.49
C ARG A 271 -8.46 6.90 7.01
N LEU A 272 -8.27 7.03 5.72
CA LEU A 272 -8.09 8.30 5.03
C LEU A 272 -9.48 8.85 4.69
N ASN A 273 -9.85 9.97 5.29
CA ASN A 273 -11.22 10.48 5.23
C ASN A 273 -11.45 11.50 4.11
N ASN A 274 -10.39 12.02 3.49
CA ASN A 274 -10.48 12.89 2.33
C ASN A 274 -11.18 12.17 1.16
N VAL A 275 -11.94 12.94 0.39
CA VAL A 275 -12.64 12.48 -0.80
C VAL A 275 -11.92 13.01 -2.04
N ARG A 276 -11.43 12.09 -2.87
CA ARG A 276 -10.75 12.44 -4.12
C ARG A 276 -11.66 12.18 -5.31
N ASN A 277 -11.49 13.00 -6.33
CA ASN A 277 -12.30 12.91 -7.54
C ASN A 277 -11.92 11.71 -8.41
N ASP A 278 -10.63 11.44 -8.56
CA ASP A 278 -10.10 10.27 -9.27
C ASP A 278 -10.60 8.96 -8.66
N CYS A 279 -10.49 8.80 -7.33
CA CYS A 279 -11.06 7.65 -6.62
C CYS A 279 -12.56 7.50 -6.90
N SER A 280 -13.30 8.62 -6.90
CA SER A 280 -14.75 8.60 -7.17
C SER A 280 -15.07 8.21 -8.61
N GLY A 281 -14.30 8.72 -9.58
CA GLY A 281 -14.44 8.37 -11.00
C GLY A 281 -14.11 6.89 -11.29
N GLU A 282 -13.03 6.39 -10.73
CA GLU A 282 -12.61 4.98 -10.88
C GLU A 282 -13.59 4.03 -10.19
N ALA A 283 -14.04 4.34 -8.97
CA ALA A 283 -15.07 3.58 -8.29
C ALA A 283 -16.39 3.57 -9.09
N ALA A 284 -16.77 4.71 -9.71
CA ALA A 284 -17.94 4.76 -10.61
C ALA A 284 -17.78 3.80 -11.79
N GLY A 285 -16.57 3.67 -12.35
CA GLY A 285 -16.25 2.69 -13.39
C GLY A 285 -16.38 1.25 -12.88
N ALA A 286 -15.76 0.94 -11.74
CA ALA A 286 -15.80 -0.39 -11.14
C ALA A 286 -17.23 -0.85 -10.83
N PHE A 287 -18.04 -0.02 -10.16
CA PHE A 287 -19.45 -0.33 -9.88
C PHE A 287 -20.29 -0.44 -11.17
N GLY A 288 -20.03 0.39 -12.18
CA GLY A 288 -20.73 0.34 -13.46
C GLY A 288 -20.45 -0.94 -14.25
N ILE A 289 -19.20 -1.36 -14.33
CA ILE A 289 -18.80 -2.61 -14.97
C ILE A 289 -19.35 -3.80 -14.17
N TYR A 290 -19.23 -3.77 -12.84
CA TYR A 290 -19.79 -4.81 -11.97
C TYR A 290 -21.28 -4.97 -12.17
N ALA A 291 -22.04 -3.88 -12.18
CA ALA A 291 -23.47 -3.88 -12.45
C ALA A 291 -23.82 -4.56 -13.78
N LYS A 292 -23.03 -4.31 -14.82
CA LYS A 292 -23.22 -4.92 -16.14
C LYS A 292 -22.90 -6.42 -16.16
N VAL A 293 -21.78 -6.81 -15.56
CA VAL A 293 -21.29 -8.19 -15.58
C VAL A 293 -22.11 -9.11 -14.69
N PHE A 294 -22.54 -8.62 -13.52
CA PHE A 294 -23.25 -9.40 -12.52
C PHE A 294 -24.77 -9.12 -12.47
N GLY A 295 -25.26 -8.13 -13.21
CA GLY A 295 -26.68 -7.77 -13.23
C GLY A 295 -27.17 -7.10 -11.93
N ASP A 296 -26.31 -6.34 -11.24
CA ASP A 296 -26.60 -5.73 -9.93
C ASP A 296 -27.15 -4.30 -10.07
N PRO A 297 -28.44 -4.05 -9.75
CA PRO A 297 -29.06 -2.73 -9.87
C PRO A 297 -28.58 -1.74 -8.78
N GLU A 298 -28.18 -2.20 -7.59
CA GLU A 298 -27.69 -1.32 -6.53
C GLU A 298 -26.30 -0.81 -6.89
N ALA A 299 -25.42 -1.66 -7.40
CA ALA A 299 -24.14 -1.24 -7.94
C ALA A 299 -24.28 -0.22 -9.08
N LYS A 300 -25.30 -0.38 -9.95
CA LYS A 300 -25.62 0.61 -10.98
C LYS A 300 -25.96 1.96 -10.37
N LYS A 301 -26.82 1.99 -9.36
CA LYS A 301 -27.21 3.22 -8.65
C LYS A 301 -26.01 3.90 -7.99
N VAL A 302 -25.11 3.13 -7.37
CA VAL A 302 -23.87 3.66 -6.79
C VAL A 302 -22.99 4.29 -7.88
N SER A 303 -22.81 3.61 -9.01
CA SER A 303 -22.06 4.15 -10.16
C SER A 303 -22.63 5.50 -10.65
N GLU A 304 -23.98 5.59 -10.79
CA GLU A 304 -24.66 6.82 -11.21
C GLU A 304 -24.50 7.96 -10.18
N ASN A 305 -24.53 7.66 -8.89
CA ASN A 305 -24.28 8.63 -7.81
C ASN A 305 -22.85 9.17 -7.84
N LEU A 306 -21.87 8.28 -7.97
CA LEU A 306 -20.46 8.66 -8.09
C LEU A 306 -20.17 9.48 -9.34
N ASP A 307 -20.79 9.14 -10.49
CA ASP A 307 -20.73 9.97 -11.69
C ASP A 307 -21.34 11.36 -11.46
N ALA A 308 -22.45 11.43 -10.74
CA ALA A 308 -23.09 12.71 -10.42
C ALA A 308 -22.19 13.57 -9.52
N PHE A 309 -21.45 12.98 -8.60
CA PHE A 309 -20.43 13.67 -7.80
C PHE A 309 -19.26 14.12 -8.68
N THR A 310 -18.66 13.20 -9.42
CA THR A 310 -17.45 13.45 -10.26
C THR A 310 -17.71 14.54 -11.29
N TYR A 311 -18.79 14.47 -12.06
CA TYR A 311 -19.09 15.39 -13.15
C TYR A 311 -20.03 16.54 -12.76
N GLY A 312 -20.75 16.41 -11.64
CA GLY A 312 -21.64 17.45 -11.15
C GLY A 312 -20.99 18.39 -10.14
N THR A 313 -20.29 17.82 -9.15
CA THR A 313 -19.69 18.58 -8.04
C THR A 313 -18.24 18.97 -8.31
N MET A 314 -17.44 18.05 -8.84
CA MET A 314 -16.00 18.24 -8.98
C MET A 314 -15.60 18.89 -10.31
N LEU A 315 -16.45 18.86 -11.32
CA LEU A 315 -16.20 19.54 -12.60
C LEU A 315 -16.53 21.03 -12.50
N VAL A 316 -15.57 21.88 -12.80
CA VAL A 316 -15.76 23.34 -12.84
C VAL A 316 -16.56 23.71 -14.08
N ARG A 317 -17.57 24.58 -13.89
CA ARG A 317 -18.42 25.06 -14.98
C ARG A 317 -18.34 26.56 -15.12
N GLY A 318 -18.06 27.01 -16.34
CA GLY A 318 -17.97 28.43 -16.71
C GLY A 318 -16.68 29.11 -16.27
N GLY A 319 -16.44 30.29 -16.84
CA GLY A 319 -15.22 31.07 -16.58
C GLY A 319 -13.96 30.47 -17.23
N MET A 320 -12.82 30.94 -16.79
CA MET A 320 -11.50 30.56 -17.32
C MET A 320 -11.19 29.07 -17.14
N PHE A 321 -11.66 28.47 -16.02
CA PHE A 321 -11.40 27.08 -15.65
C PHE A 321 -12.51 26.12 -16.07
N ASP A 322 -13.39 26.52 -16.99
CA ASP A 322 -14.44 25.64 -17.47
C ASP A 322 -13.87 24.31 -17.99
N GLY A 323 -14.31 23.20 -17.40
CA GLY A 323 -13.83 21.86 -17.70
C GLY A 323 -12.69 21.35 -16.81
N PHE A 324 -12.12 22.18 -15.93
CA PHE A 324 -11.17 21.65 -14.93
C PHE A 324 -11.90 20.71 -13.96
N MET A 325 -11.23 19.66 -13.57
CA MET A 325 -11.71 18.77 -12.52
C MET A 325 -10.91 19.02 -11.25
N ARG A 326 -11.61 19.26 -10.16
CA ARG A 326 -11.03 19.47 -8.83
C ARG A 326 -10.43 18.15 -8.34
N TRP A 327 -9.32 18.24 -7.63
CA TRP A 327 -8.62 17.04 -7.17
C TRP A 327 -9.31 16.39 -5.97
N SER A 328 -9.48 17.14 -4.87
CA SER A 328 -10.06 16.61 -3.63
C SER A 328 -10.81 17.68 -2.85
N ASP A 329 -11.55 17.27 -1.83
CA ASP A 329 -12.20 18.16 -0.88
C ASP A 329 -11.21 18.97 -0.02
N GLU A 330 -10.00 18.44 0.21
CA GLU A 330 -8.93 19.14 0.94
C GLU A 330 -8.11 20.07 0.05
N ALA A 331 -8.05 19.83 -1.26
CA ALA A 331 -7.32 20.62 -2.24
C ALA A 331 -8.22 21.03 -3.42
N TRP A 332 -9.27 21.76 -3.10
CA TRP A 332 -10.40 22.11 -3.97
C TRP A 332 -10.03 22.89 -5.23
N GLU A 333 -8.93 23.63 -5.21
CA GLU A 333 -8.47 24.48 -6.32
C GLU A 333 -7.28 23.88 -7.08
N VAL A 334 -6.99 22.60 -6.86
CA VAL A 334 -5.93 21.87 -7.55
C VAL A 334 -6.54 20.98 -8.63
N CYS A 335 -5.84 20.86 -9.76
CA CYS A 335 -6.16 19.96 -10.86
C CYS A 335 -4.89 19.20 -11.28
N TYR A 336 -4.91 17.88 -11.16
CA TYR A 336 -3.89 17.00 -11.72
C TYR A 336 -4.39 16.38 -13.01
N GLN A 337 -3.55 16.32 -14.04
CA GLN A 337 -3.97 15.81 -15.35
C GLN A 337 -4.22 14.29 -15.37
N ASP A 338 -3.46 13.54 -14.61
CA ASP A 338 -3.64 12.09 -14.50
C ASP A 338 -4.89 11.72 -13.70
N ASP A 339 -5.24 12.50 -12.68
CA ASP A 339 -6.51 12.33 -11.96
C ASP A 339 -7.73 12.67 -12.85
N VAL A 340 -7.61 13.70 -13.69
CA VAL A 340 -8.63 13.95 -14.74
C VAL A 340 -8.76 12.76 -15.67
N ALA A 341 -7.65 12.18 -16.09
CA ALA A 341 -7.66 11.01 -16.99
C ALA A 341 -8.42 9.83 -16.39
N ARG A 342 -8.24 9.54 -15.11
CA ARG A 342 -8.89 8.44 -14.41
C ARG A 342 -10.41 8.59 -14.36
N CYS A 343 -10.88 9.80 -14.04
CA CYS A 343 -12.30 10.12 -14.08
C CYS A 343 -12.88 9.89 -15.48
N VAL A 344 -12.26 10.46 -16.51
CA VAL A 344 -12.81 10.41 -17.87
C VAL A 344 -12.66 9.04 -18.53
N LEU A 345 -11.60 8.26 -18.22
CA LEU A 345 -11.43 6.90 -18.75
C LEU A 345 -12.53 5.97 -18.28
N SER A 346 -12.89 6.00 -17.00
CA SER A 346 -14.01 5.23 -16.45
C SER A 346 -15.33 5.55 -17.16
N GLY A 347 -15.59 6.83 -17.45
CA GLY A 347 -16.73 7.24 -18.25
C GLY A 347 -16.66 6.79 -19.71
N LEU A 348 -15.47 6.81 -20.33
CA LEU A 348 -15.26 6.35 -21.70
C LEU A 348 -15.40 4.83 -21.83
N TYR A 349 -15.03 4.05 -20.81
CA TYR A 349 -15.31 2.60 -20.79
C TYR A 349 -16.83 2.34 -20.82
N LYS A 350 -17.62 3.15 -20.08
CA LYS A 350 -19.08 3.07 -20.12
C LYS A 350 -19.63 3.41 -21.51
N CYS A 351 -19.11 4.49 -22.14
CA CYS A 351 -19.53 4.86 -23.50
C CYS A 351 -19.22 3.76 -24.52
N LEU A 352 -18.00 3.24 -24.51
CA LEU A 352 -17.51 2.29 -25.52
C LEU A 352 -18.07 0.88 -25.35
N PHE A 353 -18.22 0.41 -24.10
CA PHE A 353 -18.45 -1.00 -23.82
C PHE A 353 -19.75 -1.30 -23.08
N LEU A 354 -20.35 -0.31 -22.39
CA LEU A 354 -21.61 -0.52 -21.65
C LEU A 354 -22.82 0.14 -22.33
N GLY A 355 -22.59 0.99 -23.34
CA GLY A 355 -23.65 1.72 -24.04
C GLY A 355 -24.26 2.86 -23.24
N ASP A 356 -23.52 3.42 -22.28
CA ASP A 356 -23.93 4.55 -21.46
C ASP A 356 -23.04 5.77 -21.77
N ASP A 357 -23.58 6.70 -22.55
CA ASP A 357 -22.91 7.95 -22.93
C ASP A 357 -23.47 9.19 -22.22
N SER A 358 -24.22 8.99 -21.14
CA SER A 358 -24.90 10.06 -20.38
C SER A 358 -23.94 11.15 -19.89
N ARG A 359 -22.67 10.82 -19.67
CA ARG A 359 -21.61 11.75 -19.21
C ARG A 359 -20.63 12.18 -20.31
N TYR A 360 -20.85 11.76 -21.54
CA TYR A 360 -19.94 12.10 -22.65
C TYR A 360 -19.76 13.61 -22.87
N PRO A 361 -20.80 14.48 -22.74
CA PRO A 361 -20.62 15.94 -22.83
C PRO A 361 -19.66 16.50 -21.76
N GLU A 362 -19.74 16.00 -20.52
CA GLU A 362 -18.86 16.40 -19.42
C GLU A 362 -17.44 15.90 -19.63
N ILE A 363 -17.28 14.68 -20.11
CA ILE A 363 -15.99 14.08 -20.48
C ILE A 363 -15.31 14.95 -21.55
N CYS A 364 -16.02 15.31 -22.63
CA CYS A 364 -15.46 16.22 -23.64
C CYS A 364 -15.07 17.57 -23.04
N ARG A 365 -15.89 18.15 -22.15
CA ARG A 365 -15.57 19.40 -21.48
C ARG A 365 -14.25 19.31 -20.68
N ALA A 366 -14.03 18.21 -19.96
CA ALA A 366 -12.79 17.99 -19.22
C ALA A 366 -11.58 17.80 -20.14
N LEU A 367 -11.74 17.00 -21.21
CA LEU A 367 -10.68 16.80 -22.19
C LEU A 367 -10.32 18.10 -22.95
N ASP A 368 -11.32 18.90 -23.33
CA ASP A 368 -11.10 20.18 -24.00
C ASP A 368 -10.36 21.17 -23.10
N ALA A 369 -10.59 21.14 -21.79
CA ALA A 369 -9.84 21.95 -20.84
C ALA A 369 -8.37 21.54 -20.79
N MET A 370 -8.09 20.24 -20.80
CA MET A 370 -6.72 19.72 -20.83
C MET A 370 -6.02 19.99 -22.17
N VAL A 371 -6.75 19.94 -23.28
CA VAL A 371 -6.23 20.32 -24.60
C VAL A 371 -5.74 21.77 -24.62
N LYS A 372 -6.43 22.69 -23.92
CA LYS A 372 -5.99 24.10 -23.82
C LYS A 372 -4.65 24.27 -23.09
N LEU A 373 -4.21 23.28 -22.33
CA LEU A 373 -2.96 23.29 -21.55
C LEU A 373 -1.84 22.45 -22.17
N THR A 374 -2.10 21.89 -23.36
CA THR A 374 -1.16 20.98 -24.03
C THR A 374 -0.11 21.78 -24.81
N ALA A 375 1.17 21.46 -24.59
CA ALA A 375 2.31 21.98 -25.33
C ALA A 375 2.37 21.41 -26.76
N ARG A 376 3.29 21.93 -27.57
CA ARG A 376 3.45 21.50 -28.97
C ARG A 376 3.90 20.05 -29.12
N ASP A 377 4.60 19.52 -28.13
CA ASP A 377 5.01 18.11 -28.09
C ASP A 377 3.87 17.13 -27.72
N GLY A 378 2.69 17.64 -27.38
CA GLY A 378 1.54 16.84 -26.97
C GLY A 378 1.49 16.55 -25.48
N CYS A 379 2.49 16.95 -24.70
CA CYS A 379 2.56 16.74 -23.25
C CYS A 379 2.09 17.97 -22.47
N ARG A 380 1.93 17.81 -21.15
CA ARG A 380 1.43 18.82 -20.22
C ARG A 380 2.23 18.80 -18.92
N LYS A 381 2.11 19.87 -18.12
CA LYS A 381 2.58 19.87 -16.74
C LYS A 381 1.70 18.94 -15.88
N PRO A 382 2.27 18.32 -14.84
CA PRO A 382 1.54 17.42 -13.95
C PRO A 382 0.35 18.07 -13.26
N ARG A 383 0.54 19.25 -12.69
CA ARG A 383 -0.37 19.92 -11.76
C ARG A 383 -0.63 21.35 -12.17
N PHE A 384 -1.88 21.80 -11.93
CA PHE A 384 -2.33 23.16 -12.11
C PHE A 384 -3.04 23.64 -10.84
N ASP A 385 -2.51 24.71 -10.26
CA ASP A 385 -3.11 25.41 -9.13
C ASP A 385 -3.92 26.60 -9.67
N MET A 386 -5.25 26.47 -9.69
CA MET A 386 -6.15 27.42 -10.34
C MET A 386 -5.94 28.86 -9.89
N PRO A 387 -5.73 29.19 -8.59
CA PRO A 387 -5.50 30.57 -8.16
C PRO A 387 -4.21 31.22 -8.72
N ALA A 388 -3.24 30.40 -9.12
CA ALA A 388 -1.97 30.88 -9.68
C ALA A 388 -2.01 31.03 -11.21
N MET A 389 -3.11 30.64 -11.88
CA MET A 389 -3.24 30.66 -13.33
C MET A 389 -3.91 31.95 -13.84
N THR A 390 -3.50 32.41 -15.02
CA THR A 390 -4.06 33.53 -15.75
C THR A 390 -4.31 33.18 -17.22
N GLU A 391 -5.02 34.00 -17.98
CA GLU A 391 -5.20 33.80 -19.42
C GLU A 391 -3.85 33.72 -20.17
N GLU A 392 -2.84 34.43 -19.67
CA GLU A 392 -1.48 34.40 -20.21
C GLU A 392 -0.85 32.99 -19.99
N SER A 393 -1.04 32.39 -18.80
CA SER A 393 -0.56 31.06 -18.50
C SER A 393 -1.05 30.00 -19.52
N PHE A 394 -2.32 30.07 -19.93
CA PHE A 394 -2.84 29.17 -20.97
C PHE A 394 -2.15 29.36 -22.32
N THR A 395 -1.85 30.61 -22.65
CA THR A 395 -1.15 30.96 -23.89
C THR A 395 0.30 30.45 -23.87
N GLU A 396 0.99 30.65 -22.75
CA GLU A 396 2.35 30.16 -22.52
C GLU A 396 2.44 28.63 -22.61
N HIS A 397 1.52 27.90 -21.97
CA HIS A 397 1.50 26.45 -22.03
C HIS A 397 1.36 25.93 -23.46
N ARG A 398 0.41 26.50 -24.25
CA ARG A 398 0.21 26.11 -25.66
C ARG A 398 1.36 26.50 -26.57
N ALA A 399 2.06 27.57 -26.26
CA ALA A 399 3.18 28.05 -27.05
C ALA A 399 4.49 27.29 -26.75
N ALA A 400 4.57 26.63 -25.62
CA ALA A 400 5.74 25.84 -25.22
C ALA A 400 6.05 24.74 -26.25
N GLU A 401 7.30 24.61 -26.65
CA GLU A 401 7.74 23.57 -27.58
C GLU A 401 7.71 22.19 -26.89
N ARG A 402 8.05 22.14 -25.61
CA ARG A 402 8.08 20.93 -24.79
C ARG A 402 7.47 21.18 -23.41
N SER A 403 6.94 20.10 -22.80
CA SER A 403 6.47 20.08 -21.43
C SER A 403 7.11 18.91 -20.66
N SER A 404 6.48 18.40 -19.60
CA SER A 404 6.98 17.27 -18.81
C SER A 404 6.96 15.97 -19.62
N LEU A 405 8.04 15.22 -19.57
CA LEU A 405 8.16 13.89 -20.18
C LEU A 405 7.79 12.76 -19.19
N SER A 406 7.04 13.10 -18.12
CA SER A 406 6.53 12.11 -17.19
C SER A 406 5.45 11.24 -17.84
N VAL A 407 5.71 9.94 -17.92
CA VAL A 407 4.72 8.93 -18.34
C VAL A 407 3.60 8.87 -17.31
N HIS A 408 3.94 8.94 -16.01
CA HIS A 408 2.98 8.92 -14.92
C HIS A 408 1.85 9.92 -15.14
N HIS A 409 2.17 11.18 -15.43
CA HIS A 409 1.17 12.21 -15.55
C HIS A 409 0.53 12.32 -16.94
N ASN A 410 1.24 11.98 -18.03
CA ASN A 410 0.74 12.21 -19.37
C ASN A 410 0.00 11.04 -20.00
N SER A 411 0.49 9.79 -19.82
CA SER A 411 0.12 8.66 -20.67
C SER A 411 -1.37 8.33 -20.65
N TYR A 412 -2.00 8.36 -19.49
CA TYR A 412 -3.43 8.02 -19.34
C TYR A 412 -4.35 9.08 -19.91
N LEU A 413 -4.00 10.36 -19.79
CA LEU A 413 -4.78 11.41 -20.44
C LEU A 413 -4.68 11.36 -21.97
N LEU A 414 -3.50 10.99 -22.50
CA LEU A 414 -3.32 10.77 -23.93
C LEU A 414 -4.16 9.58 -24.41
N ALA A 415 -4.23 8.50 -23.63
CA ALA A 415 -5.13 7.38 -23.91
C ALA A 415 -6.60 7.81 -23.88
N ALA A 416 -7.01 8.64 -22.91
CA ALA A 416 -8.38 9.14 -22.83
C ALA A 416 -8.77 9.95 -24.07
N LEU A 417 -7.87 10.78 -24.62
CA LEU A 417 -8.10 11.49 -25.89
C LEU A 417 -8.32 10.50 -27.05
N LEU A 418 -7.50 9.44 -27.13
CA LEU A 418 -7.63 8.42 -28.18
C LEU A 418 -8.94 7.63 -28.06
N LEU A 419 -9.36 7.26 -26.85
CA LEU A 419 -10.63 6.58 -26.62
C LEU A 419 -11.83 7.49 -26.93
N ALA A 420 -11.75 8.78 -26.58
CA ALA A 420 -12.79 9.74 -26.92
C ALA A 420 -12.91 9.95 -28.44
N HIS A 421 -11.79 9.98 -29.16
CA HIS A 421 -11.76 9.98 -30.63
C HIS A 421 -12.39 8.69 -31.20
N LYS A 422 -12.07 7.53 -30.63
CA LYS A 422 -12.65 6.25 -31.05
C LYS A 422 -14.16 6.21 -30.85
N TYR A 423 -14.68 6.78 -29.77
CA TYR A 423 -16.11 6.83 -29.51
C TYR A 423 -16.84 7.80 -30.47
N LYS A 424 -16.31 9.02 -30.60
CA LYS A 424 -16.78 10.02 -31.57
C LYS A 424 -15.58 10.70 -32.19
N GLU A 425 -15.42 10.55 -33.49
CA GLU A 425 -14.29 11.08 -34.26
C GLU A 425 -14.01 12.56 -33.93
N ASN A 426 -12.79 12.80 -33.41
CA ASN A 426 -12.25 14.12 -33.13
C ASN A 426 -10.77 14.19 -33.52
N PRO A 427 -10.44 14.81 -34.66
CA PRO A 427 -9.05 14.86 -35.18
C PRO A 427 -8.06 15.52 -34.23
N VAL A 428 -8.52 16.48 -33.40
CA VAL A 428 -7.66 17.15 -32.42
C VAL A 428 -7.23 16.19 -31.32
N TYR A 429 -8.17 15.36 -30.84
CA TYR A 429 -7.88 14.35 -29.82
C TYR A 429 -6.91 13.28 -30.35
N LEU A 430 -7.13 12.83 -31.58
CA LEU A 430 -6.24 11.87 -32.23
C LEU A 430 -4.83 12.45 -32.38
N ASP A 431 -4.70 13.68 -32.91
CA ASP A 431 -3.40 14.32 -33.14
C ASP A 431 -2.61 14.47 -31.83
N ILE A 432 -3.25 14.99 -30.78
CA ILE A 432 -2.59 15.21 -29.48
C ILE A 432 -2.24 13.87 -28.83
N GLY A 433 -3.17 12.92 -28.79
CA GLY A 433 -2.95 11.60 -28.20
C GLY A 433 -1.78 10.88 -28.87
N ARG A 434 -1.75 10.86 -30.20
CA ARG A 434 -0.65 10.28 -30.98
C ARG A 434 0.67 10.99 -30.72
N ARG A 435 0.73 12.30 -30.93
CA ARG A 435 1.95 13.10 -30.80
C ARG A 435 2.57 13.01 -29.40
N GLY A 436 1.74 13.12 -28.35
CA GLY A 436 2.23 13.02 -26.98
C GLY A 436 2.83 11.64 -26.67
N LEU A 437 2.18 10.54 -27.06
CA LEU A 437 2.73 9.19 -26.85
C LEU A 437 3.97 8.94 -27.72
N GLU A 438 4.02 9.41 -28.96
CA GLU A 438 5.23 9.35 -29.78
C GLU A 438 6.39 10.10 -29.11
N THR A 439 6.14 11.30 -28.57
CA THR A 439 7.15 12.10 -27.83
C THR A 439 7.68 11.35 -26.59
N LEU A 440 6.79 10.74 -25.80
CA LEU A 440 7.21 9.91 -24.64
C LEU A 440 8.05 8.71 -25.10
N MET A 441 7.68 8.06 -26.19
CA MET A 441 8.41 6.90 -26.73
C MET A 441 9.73 7.26 -27.42
N GLU A 442 9.89 8.48 -27.90
CA GLU A 442 11.19 9.01 -28.35
C GLU A 442 12.15 9.19 -27.18
N ALA A 443 11.64 9.59 -26.01
CA ALA A 443 12.44 9.73 -24.78
C ALA A 443 12.69 8.36 -24.10
N TYR A 444 11.80 7.39 -24.26
CA TYR A 444 11.86 6.09 -23.61
C TYR A 444 13.16 5.33 -23.91
N PRO A 445 13.89 4.75 -22.92
CA PRO A 445 13.50 4.58 -21.52
C PRO A 445 13.90 5.74 -20.58
N ASN A 446 14.39 6.88 -21.08
CA ASN A 446 14.89 8.00 -20.30
C ASN A 446 13.82 9.09 -20.10
N THR A 447 12.63 8.70 -19.69
CA THR A 447 11.53 9.58 -19.31
C THR A 447 11.77 10.22 -17.93
N GLU A 448 10.93 11.16 -17.52
CA GLU A 448 10.93 11.70 -16.17
C GLU A 448 10.23 10.71 -15.23
N LEU A 449 11.01 9.95 -14.47
CA LEU A 449 10.47 8.96 -13.52
C LEU A 449 9.84 9.65 -12.31
N GLU A 450 8.62 9.27 -11.95
CA GLU A 450 7.97 9.71 -10.71
C GLU A 450 8.26 8.75 -9.56
N HIS A 451 8.16 7.43 -9.77
CA HIS A 451 8.36 6.39 -8.77
C HIS A 451 9.45 5.40 -9.17
N SER A 452 9.19 4.51 -10.10
CA SER A 452 10.11 3.46 -10.52
C SER A 452 10.06 3.22 -12.04
N GLU A 453 11.08 2.52 -12.57
CA GLU A 453 11.04 2.06 -13.96
C GLU A 453 9.92 1.04 -14.21
N THR A 454 9.63 0.18 -13.23
CA THR A 454 8.53 -0.77 -13.31
C THR A 454 7.21 -0.05 -13.48
N GLN A 455 6.98 0.98 -12.68
CA GLN A 455 5.79 1.82 -12.76
C GLN A 455 5.63 2.46 -14.14
N GLU A 456 6.68 3.09 -14.67
CA GLU A 456 6.66 3.73 -15.99
C GLU A 456 6.27 2.75 -17.11
N LYS A 457 6.82 1.52 -17.09
CA LYS A 457 6.50 0.48 -18.06
C LYS A 457 5.07 -0.02 -17.91
N CYS A 458 4.62 -0.28 -16.70
CA CYS A 458 3.24 -0.70 -16.43
C CYS A 458 2.22 0.31 -16.96
N ARG A 459 2.48 1.61 -16.74
CA ARG A 459 1.60 2.70 -17.17
C ARG A 459 1.59 2.97 -18.68
N LEU A 460 2.56 2.49 -19.43
CA LEU A 460 2.59 2.63 -20.89
C LEU A 460 1.79 1.57 -21.63
N VAL A 461 1.50 0.42 -21.02
CA VAL A 461 0.86 -0.71 -21.71
C VAL A 461 -0.50 -0.31 -22.28
N PHE A 462 -1.42 0.20 -21.44
CA PHE A 462 -2.75 0.61 -21.89
C PHE A 462 -2.71 1.76 -22.90
N PRO A 463 -1.98 2.87 -22.66
CA PRO A 463 -1.93 3.98 -23.61
C PRO A 463 -1.37 3.61 -24.99
N LEU A 464 -0.35 2.75 -25.06
CA LEU A 464 0.21 2.30 -26.33
C LEU A 464 -0.73 1.33 -27.07
N ALA A 465 -1.47 0.50 -26.33
CA ALA A 465 -2.53 -0.31 -26.90
C ALA A 465 -3.65 0.56 -27.49
N ALA A 466 -4.07 1.62 -26.78
CA ALA A 466 -5.05 2.60 -27.27
C ALA A 466 -4.54 3.37 -28.50
N LEU A 467 -3.24 3.70 -28.52
CA LEU A 467 -2.62 4.36 -29.68
C LEU A 467 -2.64 3.46 -30.92
N TYR A 468 -2.28 2.19 -30.77
CA TYR A 468 -2.33 1.25 -31.86
C TYR A 468 -3.78 1.02 -32.37
N ASP A 469 -4.72 0.86 -31.45
CA ASP A 469 -6.15 0.69 -31.77
C ASP A 469 -6.73 1.90 -32.53
N ALA A 470 -6.32 3.12 -32.17
CA ALA A 470 -6.79 4.34 -32.84
C ALA A 470 -6.15 4.60 -34.21
N THR A 471 -4.91 4.13 -34.42
CA THR A 471 -4.15 4.47 -35.66
C THR A 471 -3.96 3.31 -36.60
N GLY A 472 -3.92 2.08 -36.13
CA GLY A 472 -3.57 0.89 -36.91
C GLY A 472 -2.12 0.86 -37.40
N GLU A 473 -1.26 1.80 -36.98
CA GLU A 473 0.11 1.92 -37.48
C GLU A 473 1.04 0.89 -36.83
N GLU A 474 1.76 0.13 -37.61
CA GLU A 474 2.67 -0.91 -37.12
C GLU A 474 3.75 -0.39 -36.17
N LYS A 475 4.24 0.84 -36.37
CA LYS A 475 5.20 1.43 -35.43
C LYS A 475 4.65 1.54 -34.00
N HIS A 476 3.34 1.82 -33.84
CA HIS A 476 2.69 1.93 -32.51
C HIS A 476 2.52 0.55 -31.88
N ARG A 477 2.23 -0.48 -32.68
CA ARG A 477 2.26 -1.86 -32.23
C ARG A 477 3.65 -2.24 -31.69
N GLN A 478 4.71 -1.90 -32.46
CA GLN A 478 6.10 -2.16 -32.04
C GLN A 478 6.47 -1.43 -30.73
N MET A 479 5.99 -0.19 -30.51
CA MET A 479 6.17 0.53 -29.25
C MET A 479 5.56 -0.23 -28.06
N LEU A 480 4.33 -0.74 -28.21
CA LEU A 480 3.67 -1.57 -27.19
C LEU A 480 4.50 -2.82 -26.87
N TYR A 481 4.88 -3.58 -27.88
CA TYR A 481 5.65 -4.82 -27.70
C TYR A 481 7.01 -4.55 -27.05
N ARG A 482 7.71 -3.49 -27.44
CA ARG A 482 8.98 -3.08 -26.83
C ARG A 482 8.83 -2.84 -25.33
N VAL A 483 7.82 -2.09 -24.93
CA VAL A 483 7.59 -1.79 -23.49
C VAL A 483 7.24 -3.06 -22.71
N VAL A 484 6.41 -3.94 -23.27
CA VAL A 484 6.04 -5.20 -22.63
C VAL A 484 7.25 -6.15 -22.55
N ASP A 485 8.08 -6.23 -23.59
CA ASP A 485 9.30 -7.04 -23.56
C ASP A 485 10.31 -6.52 -22.52
N ASP A 486 10.37 -5.21 -22.29
CA ASP A 486 11.21 -4.61 -21.26
C ASP A 486 10.62 -4.85 -19.85
N LEU A 487 9.30 -4.82 -19.69
CA LEU A 487 8.62 -5.12 -18.44
C LEU A 487 8.80 -6.59 -18.02
N GLU A 488 8.72 -7.53 -18.97
CA GLU A 488 8.89 -8.96 -18.70
C GLU A 488 10.25 -9.32 -18.08
N LYS A 489 11.25 -8.44 -18.19
CA LYS A 489 12.55 -8.63 -17.54
C LYS A 489 12.49 -8.51 -16.02
N PHE A 490 11.45 -7.87 -15.48
CA PHE A 490 11.23 -7.67 -14.04
C PHE A 490 10.26 -8.70 -13.44
N ARG A 491 9.80 -9.66 -14.26
CA ARG A 491 8.80 -10.62 -13.84
C ARG A 491 9.33 -11.59 -12.79
N HIS A 492 8.59 -11.73 -11.71
CA HIS A 492 8.83 -12.72 -10.66
C HIS A 492 8.07 -14.03 -10.93
N PRO A 493 8.61 -15.20 -10.55
CA PRO A 493 7.91 -16.50 -10.73
C PRO A 493 6.53 -16.58 -10.05
N PHE A 494 6.29 -15.82 -9.00
CA PHE A 494 4.99 -15.73 -8.33
C PHE A 494 3.90 -15.09 -9.21
N GLY A 495 4.29 -14.30 -10.22
CA GLY A 495 3.40 -13.72 -11.23
C GLY A 495 3.33 -12.20 -11.26
N GLY A 496 3.89 -11.50 -10.28
CA GLY A 496 4.03 -10.04 -10.29
C GLY A 496 5.33 -9.57 -10.93
N TYR A 497 5.51 -8.26 -10.97
CA TYR A 497 6.74 -7.61 -11.44
C TYR A 497 7.42 -6.93 -10.27
N CYS A 498 8.74 -7.19 -10.10
CA CYS A 498 9.54 -6.55 -9.08
C CYS A 498 9.68 -5.05 -9.34
N GLU A 499 9.58 -4.26 -8.29
CA GLU A 499 9.93 -2.85 -8.38
C GLU A 499 11.41 -2.70 -8.75
N TRP A 500 11.66 -1.84 -9.73
CA TRP A 500 12.98 -1.59 -10.25
C TRP A 500 13.18 -0.10 -10.45
N ASP A 501 14.13 0.46 -9.73
CA ASP A 501 14.43 1.88 -9.76
C ASP A 501 15.90 2.07 -10.18
N SER A 502 16.11 2.43 -11.43
CA SER A 502 17.46 2.58 -11.99
C SER A 502 18.25 3.65 -11.25
N GLU A 503 19.20 3.22 -10.43
CA GLU A 503 20.07 4.09 -9.64
C GLU A 503 19.29 5.10 -8.77
N TYR A 504 18.06 4.77 -8.38
CA TYR A 504 17.16 5.66 -7.61
C TYR A 504 16.99 7.05 -8.25
N LYS A 505 16.79 7.07 -9.55
CA LYS A 505 16.56 8.32 -10.31
C LYS A 505 15.14 8.84 -10.25
N ALA A 506 14.19 8.03 -9.77
CA ALA A 506 12.82 8.46 -9.61
C ALA A 506 12.74 9.68 -8.68
N LYS A 507 11.86 10.61 -9.03
CA LYS A 507 11.73 11.91 -8.35
C LYS A 507 11.48 11.79 -6.85
N TYR A 508 10.69 10.79 -6.45
CA TYR A 508 10.28 10.54 -5.08
C TYR A 508 10.96 9.34 -4.41
N SER A 509 11.94 8.73 -5.05
CA SER A 509 12.65 7.57 -4.50
C SER A 509 13.59 7.89 -3.34
N ARG A 510 13.71 9.16 -2.92
CA ARG A 510 14.60 9.60 -1.85
C ARG A 510 13.85 9.87 -0.56
N VAL A 511 14.56 9.66 0.54
CA VAL A 511 14.12 9.78 1.93
C VAL A 511 13.36 11.06 2.28
N SER A 512 13.60 12.16 1.61
CA SER A 512 12.97 13.45 1.91
C SER A 512 11.59 13.65 1.28
N ALA A 513 11.13 12.73 0.44
CA ALA A 513 9.84 12.84 -0.22
C ALA A 513 8.69 12.35 0.68
N THR A 514 7.51 12.90 0.48
CA THR A 514 6.28 12.47 1.17
C THR A 514 5.60 11.32 0.43
N GLU A 515 5.75 11.28 -0.89
CA GLU A 515 5.34 10.16 -1.76
C GLU A 515 6.57 9.68 -2.53
N CYS A 516 6.82 8.39 -2.54
CA CYS A 516 7.99 7.82 -3.19
C CYS A 516 7.74 6.38 -3.63
N SER A 517 8.68 5.85 -4.42
CA SER A 517 8.73 4.42 -4.69
C SER A 517 8.94 3.64 -3.39
N LEU A 518 8.78 2.32 -3.43
CA LEU A 518 9.00 1.46 -2.27
C LEU A 518 10.45 1.45 -1.79
N LEU A 519 11.38 2.06 -2.52
CA LEU A 519 12.81 2.12 -2.21
C LEU A 519 13.44 0.75 -1.91
N THR A 520 12.99 -0.28 -2.60
CA THR A 520 13.61 -1.61 -2.55
C THR A 520 14.89 -1.62 -3.37
N GLU A 521 15.80 -2.52 -3.04
CA GLU A 521 16.93 -2.79 -3.92
C GLU A 521 16.45 -3.49 -5.20
N ASN A 522 17.08 -3.17 -6.33
CA ASN A 522 16.74 -3.80 -7.61
C ASN A 522 16.93 -5.32 -7.54
N GLY A 523 15.86 -6.06 -7.83
CA GLY A 523 15.83 -7.51 -7.73
C GLY A 523 15.18 -8.04 -6.45
N ASP A 524 14.83 -7.18 -5.50
CA ASP A 524 13.99 -7.57 -4.37
C ASP A 524 12.62 -8.06 -4.86
N PRO A 525 12.04 -9.11 -4.25
CA PRO A 525 10.80 -9.73 -4.72
C PRO A 525 9.53 -8.93 -4.30
N VAL A 526 9.59 -7.61 -4.36
CA VAL A 526 8.50 -6.72 -3.93
C VAL A 526 7.79 -6.12 -5.14
N ALA A 527 6.48 -6.29 -5.18
CA ALA A 527 5.59 -5.67 -6.16
C ALA A 527 4.81 -4.50 -5.53
N ASP A 528 4.68 -3.40 -6.27
CA ASP A 528 3.82 -2.26 -5.92
C ASP A 528 2.45 -2.40 -6.62
N LEU A 529 1.37 -2.51 -5.84
CA LEU A 529 0.01 -2.62 -6.37
C LEU A 529 -0.73 -1.27 -6.43
N LEU A 530 -0.09 -0.19 -5.95
CA LEU A 530 -0.64 1.15 -6.02
C LEU A 530 -0.18 1.89 -7.29
N TYR A 531 1.11 1.75 -7.64
CA TYR A 531 1.69 2.52 -8.73
C TYR A 531 2.16 1.67 -9.92
N SER A 532 2.17 0.34 -9.83
CA SER A 532 2.68 -0.54 -10.89
C SER A 532 1.68 -1.60 -11.34
N MET A 533 1.43 -2.58 -10.48
CA MET A 533 0.65 -3.77 -10.85
C MET A 533 -0.83 -3.49 -11.14
N ASN A 534 -1.41 -2.49 -10.50
CA ASN A 534 -2.82 -2.09 -10.67
C ASN A 534 -3.20 -1.71 -12.11
N TRP A 535 -2.26 -1.20 -12.90
CA TRP A 535 -2.48 -0.78 -14.29
C TRP A 535 -2.57 -1.94 -15.30
N LEU A 536 -1.93 -3.05 -14.99
CA LEU A 536 -1.73 -4.13 -15.94
C LEU A 536 -2.98 -4.93 -16.28
N PRO A 537 -3.93 -5.18 -15.36
CA PRO A 537 -5.14 -5.92 -15.73
C PRO A 537 -5.96 -5.23 -16.84
N ILE A 538 -6.17 -3.92 -16.77
CA ILE A 538 -6.79 -3.16 -17.86
C ILE A 538 -5.86 -3.12 -19.08
N GLY A 539 -4.57 -2.83 -18.85
CA GLY A 539 -3.58 -2.69 -19.92
C GLY A 539 -3.48 -3.92 -20.82
N PHE A 540 -3.33 -5.10 -20.24
CA PHE A 540 -3.23 -6.34 -21.03
C PHE A 540 -4.57 -6.77 -21.66
N ALA A 541 -5.69 -6.57 -20.96
CA ALA A 541 -7.01 -6.83 -21.55
C ALA A 541 -7.24 -5.96 -22.80
N TYR A 542 -6.93 -4.66 -22.71
CA TYR A 542 -7.08 -3.75 -23.83
C TYR A 542 -6.06 -4.04 -24.95
N ALA A 543 -4.82 -4.42 -24.61
CA ALA A 543 -3.81 -4.82 -25.57
C ALA A 543 -4.24 -6.07 -26.36
N TYR A 544 -4.86 -7.05 -25.70
CA TYR A 544 -5.48 -8.19 -26.37
C TYR A 544 -6.58 -7.74 -27.35
N TYR A 545 -7.50 -6.88 -26.88
CA TYR A 545 -8.57 -6.34 -27.71
C TYR A 545 -8.04 -5.60 -28.94
N ALA A 546 -7.01 -4.77 -28.78
CA ALA A 546 -6.44 -3.96 -29.86
C ALA A 546 -5.64 -4.77 -30.87
N THR A 547 -4.96 -5.83 -30.44
CA THR A 547 -4.01 -6.59 -31.29
C THR A 547 -4.52 -7.94 -31.77
N GLY A 548 -5.44 -8.56 -31.01
CA GLY A 548 -5.85 -9.95 -31.19
C GLY A 548 -4.76 -10.98 -30.87
N ASP A 549 -3.67 -10.56 -30.22
CA ASP A 549 -2.55 -11.45 -29.89
C ASP A 549 -2.78 -12.16 -28.55
N GLU A 550 -2.87 -13.49 -28.60
CA GLU A 550 -3.09 -14.36 -27.43
C GLU A 550 -2.06 -14.15 -26.30
N ARG A 551 -0.86 -13.69 -26.62
CA ARG A 551 0.15 -13.33 -25.63
C ARG A 551 -0.41 -12.37 -24.58
N PHE A 552 -1.18 -11.37 -25.00
CA PHE A 552 -1.76 -10.39 -24.05
C PHE A 552 -2.87 -10.97 -23.22
N ARG A 553 -3.64 -11.94 -23.73
CA ARG A 553 -4.60 -12.69 -22.93
C ARG A 553 -3.91 -13.53 -21.85
N GLU A 554 -2.83 -14.21 -22.21
CA GLU A 554 -2.02 -14.98 -21.24
C GLU A 554 -1.39 -14.07 -20.17
N LEU A 555 -0.90 -12.90 -20.54
CA LEU A 555 -0.38 -11.91 -19.62
C LEU A 555 -1.48 -11.36 -18.71
N TRP A 556 -2.67 -11.08 -19.23
CA TRP A 556 -3.83 -10.70 -18.43
C TRP A 556 -4.19 -11.78 -17.41
N GLU A 557 -4.30 -13.03 -17.83
CA GLU A 557 -4.58 -14.14 -16.91
C GLU A 557 -3.53 -14.24 -15.80
N ASN A 558 -2.25 -14.05 -16.13
CA ASN A 558 -1.16 -14.11 -15.17
C ASN A 558 -1.25 -12.99 -14.10
N VAL A 559 -1.51 -11.75 -14.52
CA VAL A 559 -1.65 -10.64 -13.55
C VAL A 559 -2.94 -10.74 -12.75
N VAL A 560 -4.02 -11.28 -13.33
CA VAL A 560 -5.24 -11.57 -12.56
C VAL A 560 -4.98 -12.67 -11.53
N ARG A 561 -4.26 -13.76 -11.89
CA ARG A 561 -3.84 -14.78 -10.91
C ARG A 561 -2.98 -14.16 -9.79
N PHE A 562 -2.09 -13.24 -10.12
CA PHE A 562 -1.33 -12.50 -9.11
C PHE A 562 -2.28 -11.70 -8.18
N CYS A 563 -3.24 -10.95 -8.73
CA CYS A 563 -4.23 -10.24 -7.92
C CYS A 563 -5.05 -11.19 -7.02
N LEU A 564 -5.42 -12.39 -7.51
CA LEU A 564 -6.12 -13.40 -6.71
C LEU A 564 -5.26 -13.95 -5.55
N LYS A 565 -3.94 -14.01 -5.72
CA LYS A 565 -3.00 -14.47 -4.70
C LYS A 565 -2.63 -13.38 -3.68
N THR A 566 -2.92 -12.11 -3.97
CA THR A 566 -2.49 -10.98 -3.15
C THR A 566 -3.64 -10.22 -2.50
N GLN A 567 -4.91 -10.57 -2.82
CA GLN A 567 -6.07 -9.95 -2.19
C GLN A 567 -6.08 -10.22 -0.69
N VAL A 568 -6.36 -9.19 0.09
CA VAL A 568 -6.49 -9.28 1.55
C VAL A 568 -7.73 -10.07 1.93
N ILE A 569 -7.55 -11.06 2.80
CA ILE A 569 -8.60 -11.89 3.40
C ILE A 569 -8.58 -11.65 4.91
N SER A 570 -9.69 -11.15 5.45
CA SER A 570 -9.81 -10.83 6.87
C SER A 570 -11.25 -11.02 7.36
N ASP A 571 -11.41 -11.26 8.66
CA ASP A 571 -12.72 -11.25 9.30
C ASP A 571 -13.23 -9.81 9.58
N GLU A 572 -12.35 -8.80 9.40
CA GLU A 572 -12.68 -7.38 9.54
C GLU A 572 -13.19 -6.81 8.21
N PRO A 573 -14.49 -6.43 8.08
CA PRO A 573 -15.06 -6.00 6.81
C PRO A 573 -14.36 -4.81 6.16
N VAL A 574 -13.78 -3.92 6.96
CA VAL A 574 -13.07 -2.72 6.47
C VAL A 574 -11.71 -3.05 5.86
N THR A 575 -11.22 -4.25 6.11
CA THR A 575 -9.93 -4.75 5.62
C THR A 575 -10.11 -5.81 4.54
N ASP A 576 -11.15 -6.66 4.67
CA ASP A 576 -11.42 -7.79 3.77
C ASP A 576 -11.73 -7.35 2.35
N GLY A 577 -10.97 -7.82 1.37
CA GLY A 577 -11.22 -7.62 -0.06
C GLY A 577 -10.38 -6.52 -0.71
N SER A 578 -9.54 -5.83 0.04
CA SER A 578 -8.60 -4.84 -0.51
C SER A 578 -7.34 -5.50 -1.10
N TRP A 579 -6.45 -4.67 -1.61
CA TRP A 579 -5.06 -5.00 -1.92
C TRP A 579 -4.15 -4.02 -1.22
N CYS A 580 -3.11 -4.54 -0.54
CA CYS A 580 -2.07 -3.70 0.05
C CYS A 580 -1.14 -3.13 -1.03
N ARG A 581 -0.56 -1.95 -0.78
CA ARG A 581 0.36 -1.32 -1.72
C ARG A 581 1.55 -2.20 -2.06
N ALA A 582 2.26 -2.73 -1.05
CA ALA A 582 3.43 -3.54 -1.26
C ALA A 582 3.17 -5.01 -0.91
N PHE A 583 3.63 -5.90 -1.77
CA PHE A 583 3.53 -7.33 -1.56
C PHE A 583 4.87 -8.00 -1.85
N ASP A 584 5.39 -8.70 -0.86
CA ASP A 584 6.57 -9.54 -1.00
C ASP A 584 6.17 -10.90 -1.58
N MET A 585 6.69 -11.20 -2.75
CA MET A 585 6.31 -12.39 -3.52
C MET A 585 6.99 -13.67 -3.04
N ASP A 586 8.11 -13.57 -2.32
CA ASP A 586 8.76 -14.72 -1.68
C ASP A 586 8.11 -15.04 -0.33
N LEU A 587 7.86 -14.03 0.50
CA LEU A 587 7.17 -14.19 1.78
C LEU A 587 5.67 -14.43 1.63
N GLN A 588 5.08 -14.03 0.49
CA GLN A 588 3.65 -14.10 0.19
C GLN A 588 2.78 -13.34 1.21
N GLU A 589 3.25 -12.18 1.62
CA GLU A 589 2.56 -11.28 2.54
C GLU A 589 2.81 -9.80 2.20
N ALA A 590 2.00 -8.90 2.75
CA ALA A 590 2.26 -7.47 2.63
C ALA A 590 3.53 -7.12 3.40
N TYR A 591 4.58 -6.82 2.68
CA TYR A 591 5.87 -6.44 3.20
C TYR A 591 6.65 -5.64 2.15
N GLY A 592 7.46 -4.72 2.60
CA GLY A 592 8.27 -3.88 1.72
C GLY A 592 8.95 -2.78 2.53
N CYS A 593 9.54 -1.79 1.90
CA CYS A 593 10.16 -0.67 2.59
C CYS A 593 9.09 0.30 3.15
N PRO A 594 9.00 0.54 4.46
CA PRO A 594 8.02 1.44 5.08
C PRO A 594 8.43 2.91 4.95
N HIS A 595 8.88 3.35 3.79
CA HIS A 595 9.53 4.63 3.64
C HIS A 595 8.56 5.82 3.49
N ASP A 596 7.36 5.56 3.04
CA ASP A 596 6.32 6.55 2.83
C ASP A 596 5.37 6.64 4.03
N GLU A 597 5.06 7.84 4.47
CA GLU A 597 4.27 8.08 5.69
C GLU A 597 2.80 7.65 5.58
N GLY A 598 2.21 7.75 4.40
CA GLY A 598 0.80 7.42 4.15
C GLY A 598 0.61 6.11 3.40
N TRP A 599 1.51 5.81 2.49
CA TRP A 599 1.38 4.80 1.45
C TRP A 599 2.41 3.67 1.56
N ALA A 600 2.90 3.39 2.75
CA ALA A 600 3.78 2.26 3.02
C ALA A 600 3.04 0.90 2.88
N PRO A 601 3.67 -0.26 3.10
CA PRO A 601 3.21 -1.55 2.60
C PRO A 601 1.74 -1.91 2.82
N TYR A 602 1.16 -1.55 3.96
CA TYR A 602 -0.22 -1.94 4.31
C TYR A 602 -1.30 -1.01 3.75
N ALA A 603 -0.94 0.12 3.16
CA ALA A 603 -1.92 1.06 2.61
C ALA A 603 -2.76 0.42 1.50
N SER A 604 -4.04 0.80 1.43
CA SER A 604 -4.98 0.35 0.39
C SER A 604 -5.84 1.52 -0.04
N GLU A 605 -5.81 1.84 -1.32
CA GLU A 605 -6.56 2.97 -1.88
C GLU A 605 -7.77 2.50 -2.68
N THR A 606 -8.86 3.28 -2.62
CA THR A 606 -10.13 2.93 -3.24
C THR A 606 -10.09 3.05 -4.76
N GLY A 607 -9.45 4.08 -5.29
CA GLY A 607 -9.33 4.31 -6.73
C GLY A 607 -8.18 3.51 -7.33
N TRP A 608 -6.99 4.03 -7.19
CA TRP A 608 -5.74 3.59 -7.83
C TRP A 608 -5.42 2.10 -7.62
N THR A 609 -5.76 1.54 -6.49
CA THR A 609 -5.50 0.13 -6.24
C THR A 609 -6.75 -0.69 -6.52
N VAL A 610 -7.79 -0.52 -5.69
CA VAL A 610 -8.89 -1.49 -5.65
C VAL A 610 -9.82 -1.35 -6.86
N ALA A 611 -10.26 -0.14 -7.19
CA ALA A 611 -11.16 0.04 -8.34
C ALA A 611 -10.49 -0.29 -9.68
N GLU A 612 -9.21 0.09 -9.86
CA GLU A 612 -8.45 -0.25 -11.07
C GLU A 612 -8.28 -1.77 -11.23
N ILE A 613 -7.86 -2.48 -10.17
CA ILE A 613 -7.74 -3.93 -10.21
C ILE A 613 -9.09 -4.57 -10.53
N LEU A 614 -10.17 -4.12 -9.87
CA LEU A 614 -11.51 -4.66 -10.10
C LEU A 614 -11.99 -4.45 -11.53
N MET A 615 -11.84 -3.22 -12.07
CA MET A 615 -12.15 -2.96 -13.48
C MET A 615 -11.36 -3.89 -14.39
N GLY A 616 -10.05 -4.01 -14.18
CA GLY A 616 -9.19 -4.86 -14.99
C GLY A 616 -9.51 -6.34 -14.90
N MET A 617 -9.91 -6.84 -13.73
CA MET A 617 -10.36 -8.23 -13.58
C MET A 617 -11.67 -8.51 -14.33
N MET A 618 -12.54 -7.51 -14.51
CA MET A 618 -13.80 -7.62 -15.24
C MET A 618 -13.70 -7.16 -16.72
N PHE A 619 -12.58 -6.56 -17.12
CA PHE A 619 -12.51 -5.86 -18.41
C PHE A 619 -12.74 -6.79 -19.60
N MET A 620 -12.22 -8.01 -19.55
CA MET A 620 -12.43 -9.02 -20.60
C MET A 620 -13.91 -9.41 -20.78
N ASP A 621 -14.74 -9.24 -19.74
CA ASP A 621 -16.17 -9.59 -19.80
C ASP A 621 -17.01 -8.56 -20.58
N ILE A 622 -16.49 -7.34 -20.76
CA ILE A 622 -17.20 -6.23 -21.43
C ILE A 622 -16.64 -5.90 -22.81
N LEU A 623 -15.47 -6.43 -23.17
CA LEU A 623 -14.89 -6.22 -24.50
C LEU A 623 -15.74 -6.92 -25.57
N PRO A 624 -15.90 -6.33 -26.76
CA PRO A 624 -16.51 -6.99 -27.92
C PRO A 624 -15.76 -8.28 -28.26
N LYS A 625 -16.53 -9.34 -28.55
CA LYS A 625 -15.99 -10.67 -28.94
C LYS A 625 -15.46 -10.65 -30.36
#